data_d99df393cc7c9f46d79b5376d13d0284
#
_entry.id   d99df393cc7c9f46d79b5376d13d0284
#
_cell.length_a   1.000
_cell.length_b   1.000
_cell.length_c   1.000
_cell.angle_alpha   90.00
_cell.angle_beta   90.00
_cell.angle_gamma   90.00
#
_symmetry.space_group_name_H-M   'P 1'
#
loop_
_entity.id
_entity.type
_entity.pdbx_description
1 polymer ?
#
loop_
_entity_poly.entity_id
_entity_poly.type
_entity_poly.pdbx_seq_one_letter_code
_entity_poly.pdbx_strand_id
1 'polypeptide(L)'
;IHVDEPTTDEAILILEGSISAYAEHHRVDYTLDALHAAVNLTHRFMNERNLPEKAFAVIDLAGSRARRREANHVERIDIARVIHEWTGVPLERLAEADSNRFAQAESRLAEKLIGQSHVIEALCRVLRRGLAGFNEHRPLAGFLFLGPTGVGKTELVKVLADFLFGQREAI
;
A
#
# COMPACT_ATOMS: atom_id res chain seq x y z
N ILE A 1 -19.76 7.53 -24.49
CA ILE A 1 -19.90 6.88 -23.18
C ILE A 1 -18.56 6.91 -22.52
N HIS A 2 -18.43 7.58 -21.38
CA HIS A 2 -17.22 7.60 -20.57
C HIS A 2 -17.25 6.39 -19.64
N VAL A 3 -16.14 5.69 -19.50
CA VAL A 3 -15.97 4.57 -18.56
C VAL A 3 -14.78 4.93 -17.68
N ASP A 4 -15.05 5.23 -16.42
CA ASP A 4 -14.03 5.60 -15.45
C ASP A 4 -13.35 4.38 -14.83
N GLU A 5 -12.16 4.57 -14.26
CA GLU A 5 -11.50 3.57 -13.43
C GLU A 5 -12.35 3.32 -12.17
N PRO A 6 -12.59 2.05 -11.77
CA PRO A 6 -13.32 1.75 -10.56
C PRO A 6 -12.55 2.22 -9.32
N THR A 7 -13.28 2.57 -8.27
CA THR A 7 -12.73 2.82 -6.94
C THR A 7 -12.09 1.55 -6.37
N THR A 8 -11.28 1.69 -5.32
CA THR A 8 -10.66 0.53 -4.64
C THR A 8 -11.71 -0.44 -4.10
N ASP A 9 -12.81 0.06 -3.53
CA ASP A 9 -13.88 -0.79 -3.01
C ASP A 9 -14.62 -1.54 -4.13
N GLU A 10 -14.93 -0.86 -5.23
CA GLU A 10 -15.52 -1.51 -6.42
C GLU A 10 -14.56 -2.53 -7.02
N ALA A 11 -13.27 -2.24 -7.08
CA ALA A 11 -12.26 -3.19 -7.58
C ALA A 11 -12.16 -4.44 -6.70
N ILE A 12 -12.27 -4.31 -5.37
CA ILE A 12 -12.34 -5.46 -4.46
C ILE A 12 -13.56 -6.32 -4.77
N LEU A 13 -14.75 -5.72 -4.91
CA LEU A 13 -15.98 -6.45 -5.26
C LEU A 13 -15.88 -7.15 -6.63
N ILE A 14 -15.23 -6.51 -7.62
CA ILE A 14 -14.99 -7.12 -8.93
C ILE A 14 -14.06 -8.34 -8.79
N LEU A 15 -12.98 -8.23 -7.99
CA LEU A 15 -12.09 -9.35 -7.73
C LEU A 15 -12.81 -10.50 -7.03
N GLU A 16 -13.54 -10.21 -5.95
CA GLU A 16 -14.33 -11.21 -5.21
C GLU A 16 -15.31 -11.95 -6.11
N GLY A 17 -15.99 -11.23 -6.99
CA GLY A 17 -16.91 -11.83 -7.97
C GLY A 17 -16.25 -12.72 -9.02
N SER A 18 -14.96 -12.51 -9.29
CA SER A 18 -14.23 -13.20 -10.36
C SER A 18 -13.23 -14.25 -9.86
N ILE A 19 -12.95 -14.26 -8.55
CA ILE A 19 -11.84 -15.07 -8.00
C ILE A 19 -12.02 -16.58 -8.16
N SER A 20 -13.26 -17.07 -8.21
CA SER A 20 -13.55 -18.49 -8.36
C SER A 20 -12.92 -19.09 -9.63
N ALA A 21 -12.91 -18.35 -10.73
CA ALA A 21 -12.28 -18.79 -11.98
C ALA A 21 -10.76 -18.93 -11.84
N TYR A 22 -10.11 -18.01 -11.12
CA TYR A 22 -8.67 -18.08 -10.84
C TYR A 22 -8.32 -19.20 -9.86
N ALA A 23 -9.16 -19.39 -8.83
CA ALA A 23 -9.00 -20.46 -7.85
C ALA A 23 -9.08 -21.84 -8.54
N GLU A 24 -10.06 -22.05 -9.42
CA GLU A 24 -10.19 -23.28 -10.20
C GLU A 24 -9.00 -23.48 -11.15
N HIS A 25 -8.60 -22.44 -11.89
CA HIS A 25 -7.50 -22.49 -12.85
C HIS A 25 -6.16 -22.86 -12.18
N HIS A 26 -5.84 -22.20 -11.08
CA HIS A 26 -4.58 -22.42 -10.36
C HIS A 26 -4.67 -23.55 -9.35
N ARG A 27 -5.87 -24.05 -9.00
CA ARG A 27 -6.14 -25.06 -7.96
C ARG A 27 -5.60 -24.63 -6.60
N VAL A 28 -5.82 -23.36 -6.24
CA VAL A 28 -5.45 -22.74 -4.97
C VAL A 28 -6.57 -21.80 -4.55
N ASP A 29 -6.79 -21.66 -3.25
CA ASP A 29 -7.72 -20.68 -2.72
C ASP A 29 -7.03 -19.34 -2.49
N TYR A 30 -7.82 -18.27 -2.45
CA TYR A 30 -7.32 -16.91 -2.16
C TYR A 30 -7.95 -16.40 -0.88
N THR A 31 -7.13 -15.95 0.06
CA THR A 31 -7.66 -15.31 1.28
C THR A 31 -8.23 -13.93 0.96
N LEU A 32 -9.25 -13.49 1.71
CA LEU A 32 -9.79 -12.13 1.56
C LEU A 32 -8.70 -11.06 1.74
N ASP A 33 -7.78 -11.27 2.68
CA ASP A 33 -6.65 -10.35 2.89
C ASP A 33 -5.73 -10.29 1.66
N ALA A 34 -5.56 -11.39 0.92
CA ALA A 34 -4.81 -11.37 -0.35
C ALA A 34 -5.53 -10.55 -1.43
N LEU A 35 -6.85 -10.63 -1.54
CA LEU A 35 -7.62 -9.83 -2.50
C LEU A 35 -7.55 -8.34 -2.18
N HIS A 36 -7.76 -7.98 -0.92
CA HIS A 36 -7.61 -6.60 -0.44
C HIS A 36 -6.17 -6.09 -0.65
N ALA A 37 -5.17 -6.93 -0.39
CA ALA A 37 -3.77 -6.56 -0.63
C ALA A 37 -3.49 -6.34 -2.12
N ALA A 38 -4.03 -7.17 -3.02
CA ALA A 38 -3.84 -7.04 -4.45
C ALA A 38 -4.36 -5.68 -4.97
N VAL A 39 -5.54 -5.25 -4.53
CA VAL A 39 -6.10 -3.94 -4.91
C VAL A 39 -5.31 -2.81 -4.28
N ASN A 40 -5.18 -2.80 -2.96
CA ASN A 40 -4.61 -1.67 -2.22
C ASN A 40 -3.13 -1.44 -2.53
N LEU A 41 -2.33 -2.51 -2.60
CA LEU A 41 -0.90 -2.38 -2.90
C LEU A 41 -0.65 -2.01 -4.36
N THR A 42 -1.42 -2.56 -5.31
CA THR A 42 -1.28 -2.15 -6.72
C THR A 42 -1.75 -0.72 -6.95
N HIS A 43 -2.85 -0.30 -6.31
CA HIS A 43 -3.31 1.09 -6.38
C HIS A 43 -2.24 2.06 -5.87
N ARG A 44 -1.55 1.71 -4.81
CA ARG A 44 -0.56 2.57 -4.14
C ARG A 44 0.82 2.59 -4.81
N PHE A 45 1.28 1.45 -5.31
CA PHE A 45 2.67 1.28 -5.76
C PHE A 45 2.83 1.04 -7.26
N MET A 46 1.71 0.91 -8.00
CA MET A 46 1.71 0.66 -9.45
C MET A 46 0.82 1.68 -10.15
N ASN A 47 1.41 2.82 -10.54
CA ASN A 47 0.67 3.93 -11.17
C ASN A 47 0.57 3.82 -12.70
N GLU A 48 1.29 2.87 -13.33
CA GLU A 48 1.36 2.74 -14.79
C GLU A 48 0.14 2.05 -15.41
N ARG A 49 -0.67 1.37 -14.60
CA ARG A 49 -1.86 0.63 -15.03
C ARG A 49 -3.06 0.96 -14.16
N ASN A 50 -4.26 0.77 -14.69
CA ASN A 50 -5.50 1.06 -14.00
C ASN A 50 -6.07 -0.18 -13.27
N LEU A 51 -6.90 0.04 -12.26
CA LEU A 51 -7.75 -0.98 -11.67
C LEU A 51 -8.88 -1.33 -12.66
N PRO A 52 -9.39 -2.57 -12.64
CA PRO A 52 -8.95 -3.71 -11.81
C PRO A 52 -7.81 -4.53 -12.44
N GLU A 53 -7.36 -4.21 -13.66
CA GLU A 53 -6.42 -5.03 -14.45
C GLU A 53 -5.12 -5.33 -13.69
N LYS A 54 -4.50 -4.33 -13.08
CA LYS A 54 -3.26 -4.50 -12.32
C LYS A 54 -3.40 -5.46 -11.14
N ALA A 55 -4.55 -5.46 -10.47
CA ALA A 55 -4.82 -6.36 -9.36
C ALA A 55 -5.02 -7.81 -9.85
N PHE A 56 -5.73 -8.02 -10.97
CA PHE A 56 -5.87 -9.34 -11.58
C PHE A 56 -4.53 -9.91 -12.02
N ALA A 57 -3.65 -9.11 -12.63
CA ALA A 57 -2.33 -9.56 -13.05
C ALA A 57 -1.47 -10.06 -11.86
N VAL A 58 -1.57 -9.38 -10.70
CA VAL A 58 -0.87 -9.81 -9.47
C VAL A 58 -1.47 -11.11 -8.92
N ILE A 59 -2.81 -11.22 -8.88
CA ILE A 59 -3.53 -12.42 -8.41
C ILE A 59 -3.18 -13.64 -9.27
N ASP A 60 -3.19 -13.49 -10.60
CA ASP A 60 -2.86 -14.57 -11.53
C ASP A 60 -1.44 -15.09 -11.31
N LEU A 61 -0.46 -14.19 -11.23
CA LEU A 61 0.93 -14.58 -10.99
C LEU A 61 1.14 -15.20 -9.61
N ALA A 62 0.49 -14.65 -8.56
CA ALA A 62 0.57 -15.20 -7.21
C ALA A 62 -0.03 -16.60 -7.14
N GLY A 63 -1.18 -16.83 -7.78
CA GLY A 63 -1.82 -18.15 -7.89
C GLY A 63 -0.94 -19.18 -8.61
N SER A 64 -0.36 -18.80 -9.75
CA SER A 64 0.59 -19.63 -10.48
C SER A 64 1.79 -20.05 -9.62
N ARG A 65 2.32 -19.12 -8.81
CA ARG A 65 3.45 -19.39 -7.91
C ARG A 65 3.05 -20.27 -6.72
N ALA A 66 1.88 -20.01 -6.14
CA ALA A 66 1.35 -20.83 -5.06
C ALA A 66 1.17 -22.28 -5.49
N ARG A 67 0.58 -22.52 -6.68
CA ARG A 67 0.46 -23.84 -7.27
C ARG A 67 1.81 -24.54 -7.45
N ARG A 68 2.85 -23.84 -7.94
CA ARG A 68 4.19 -24.44 -8.16
C ARG A 68 4.87 -24.89 -6.88
N ARG A 69 4.57 -24.24 -5.74
CA ARG A 69 5.09 -24.61 -4.41
C ARG A 69 4.13 -25.52 -3.63
N GLU A 70 3.07 -26.02 -4.29
CA GLU A 70 2.06 -26.91 -3.71
C GLU A 70 1.34 -26.29 -2.49
N ALA A 71 1.21 -24.95 -2.46
CA ALA A 71 0.45 -24.27 -1.43
C ALA A 71 -1.05 -24.39 -1.70
N ASN A 72 -1.86 -24.50 -0.64
CA ASN A 72 -3.31 -24.55 -0.76
C ASN A 72 -3.94 -23.17 -0.88
N HIS A 73 -3.26 -22.13 -0.39
CA HIS A 73 -3.78 -20.76 -0.33
C HIS A 73 -2.76 -19.75 -0.84
N VAL A 74 -3.29 -18.68 -1.45
CA VAL A 74 -2.58 -17.43 -1.71
C VAL A 74 -2.86 -16.48 -0.56
N GLU A 75 -1.82 -16.02 0.10
CA GLU A 75 -1.88 -15.11 1.23
C GLU A 75 -1.38 -13.71 0.83
N ARG A 76 -1.60 -12.72 1.70
CA ARG A 76 -1.08 -11.35 1.54
C ARG A 76 0.40 -11.31 1.17
N ILE A 77 1.21 -12.16 1.79
CA ILE A 77 2.67 -12.21 1.55
C ILE A 77 3.01 -12.61 0.12
N ASP A 78 2.19 -13.42 -0.54
CA ASP A 78 2.40 -13.85 -1.91
C ASP A 78 2.15 -12.71 -2.89
N ILE A 79 1.10 -11.93 -2.63
CA ILE A 79 0.80 -10.68 -3.34
C ILE A 79 1.95 -9.70 -3.16
N ALA A 80 2.41 -9.50 -1.93
CA ALA A 80 3.51 -8.60 -1.61
C ALA A 80 4.82 -8.99 -2.34
N ARG A 81 5.12 -10.28 -2.48
CA ARG A 81 6.29 -10.77 -3.24
C ARG A 81 6.22 -10.42 -4.72
N VAL A 82 5.05 -10.56 -5.34
CA VAL A 82 4.86 -10.20 -6.75
C VAL A 82 5.09 -8.70 -6.95
N ILE A 83 4.48 -7.87 -6.09
CA ILE A 83 4.60 -6.42 -6.18
C ILE A 83 6.02 -5.96 -5.89
N HIS A 84 6.71 -6.59 -4.90
CA HIS A 84 8.12 -6.32 -4.62
C HIS A 84 9.00 -6.51 -5.87
N GLU A 85 8.82 -7.61 -6.58
CA GLU A 85 9.61 -7.89 -7.79
C GLU A 85 9.33 -6.89 -8.93
N TRP A 86 8.09 -6.42 -9.07
CA TRP A 86 7.73 -5.48 -10.12
C TRP A 86 8.10 -4.04 -9.83
N THR A 87 8.05 -3.64 -8.55
CA THR A 87 8.21 -2.24 -8.15
C THR A 87 9.54 -1.95 -7.43
N GLY A 88 10.22 -2.98 -6.93
CA GLY A 88 11.41 -2.83 -6.10
C GLY A 88 11.12 -2.34 -4.67
N VAL A 89 9.85 -2.14 -4.30
CA VAL A 89 9.47 -1.74 -2.93
C VAL A 89 9.82 -2.86 -1.95
N PRO A 90 10.50 -2.60 -0.82
CA PRO A 90 10.89 -3.63 0.15
C PRO A 90 9.71 -4.50 0.60
N LEU A 91 9.93 -5.83 0.64
CA LEU A 91 8.89 -6.81 0.96
C LEU A 91 8.28 -6.59 2.35
N GLU A 92 9.10 -6.22 3.33
CA GLU A 92 8.68 -5.95 4.70
C GLU A 92 7.60 -4.86 4.76
N ARG A 93 7.71 -3.88 3.86
CA ARG A 93 6.72 -2.79 3.75
C ARG A 93 5.41 -3.22 3.13
N LEU A 94 5.47 -4.10 2.14
CA LEU A 94 4.29 -4.60 1.44
C LEU A 94 3.55 -5.66 2.26
N ALA A 95 4.30 -6.46 3.03
CA ALA A 95 3.75 -7.51 3.87
C ALA A 95 3.03 -6.98 5.13
N GLU A 96 3.50 -5.84 5.66
CA GLU A 96 2.92 -5.24 6.87
C GLU A 96 1.55 -4.61 6.56
N ALA A 97 0.53 -4.94 7.36
CA ALA A 97 -0.76 -4.28 7.27
C ALA A 97 -0.63 -2.80 7.63
N ASP A 98 -1.27 -1.91 6.87
CA ASP A 98 -1.20 -0.46 7.10
C ASP A 98 -1.58 -0.06 8.53
N SER A 99 -2.60 -0.71 9.11
CA SER A 99 -3.01 -0.46 10.49
C SER A 99 -1.88 -0.61 11.51
N ASN A 100 -1.07 -1.67 11.38
CA ASN A 100 0.07 -1.93 12.28
C ASN A 100 1.19 -0.92 12.05
N ARG A 101 1.48 -0.59 10.78
CA ARG A 101 2.51 0.38 10.43
C ARG A 101 2.18 1.77 10.97
N PHE A 102 0.94 2.23 10.83
CA PHE A 102 0.53 3.55 11.31
C PHE A 102 0.31 3.60 12.82
N ALA A 103 0.01 2.47 13.48
CA ALA A 103 0.05 2.41 14.94
C ALA A 103 1.45 2.70 15.50
N GLN A 104 2.50 2.25 14.79
CA GLN A 104 3.90 2.46 15.18
C GLN A 104 4.57 3.70 14.52
N ALA A 105 3.80 4.50 13.78
CA ALA A 105 4.35 5.62 13.01
C ALA A 105 5.13 6.63 13.87
N GLU A 106 4.61 6.97 15.05
CA GLU A 106 5.27 7.91 15.98
C GLU A 106 6.65 7.42 16.40
N SER A 107 6.76 6.17 16.84
CA SER A 107 8.03 5.58 17.26
C SER A 107 9.04 5.54 16.11
N ARG A 108 8.61 5.07 14.94
CA ARG A 108 9.47 4.95 13.75
C ARG A 108 9.96 6.30 13.21
N LEU A 109 9.12 7.33 13.27
CA LEU A 109 9.51 8.69 12.87
C LEU A 109 10.40 9.34 13.93
N ALA A 110 10.13 9.12 15.22
CA ALA A 110 10.93 9.64 16.32
C ALA A 110 12.37 9.09 16.35
N GLU A 111 12.58 7.85 15.91
CA GLU A 111 13.93 7.27 15.77
C GLU A 111 14.80 8.01 14.75
N LYS A 112 14.18 8.60 13.72
CA LYS A 112 14.87 9.29 12.63
C LYS A 112 14.90 10.81 12.78
N LEU A 113 14.02 11.37 13.60
CA LEU A 113 13.82 12.82 13.78
C LEU A 113 13.95 13.20 15.24
N ILE A 114 15.10 13.72 15.59
CA ILE A 114 15.41 14.13 16.99
C ILE A 114 14.88 15.55 17.25
N GLY A 115 14.19 15.76 18.38
CA GLY A 115 13.81 17.08 18.89
C GLY A 115 12.54 17.69 18.28
N GLN A 116 11.74 16.93 17.49
CA GLN A 116 10.53 17.42 16.81
C GLN A 116 9.26 16.63 17.19
N SER A 117 9.15 16.18 18.44
CA SER A 117 8.08 15.30 18.92
C SER A 117 6.68 15.84 18.62
N HIS A 118 6.43 17.14 18.85
CA HIS A 118 5.13 17.77 18.58
C HIS A 118 4.75 17.77 17.08
N VAL A 119 5.75 17.87 16.18
CA VAL A 119 5.55 17.80 14.74
C VAL A 119 5.21 16.38 14.33
N ILE A 120 5.91 15.38 14.87
CA ILE A 120 5.67 13.95 14.62
C ILE A 120 4.25 13.58 15.06
N GLU A 121 3.82 13.98 16.26
CA GLU A 121 2.45 13.74 16.73
C GLU A 121 1.39 14.35 15.79
N ALA A 122 1.60 15.60 15.37
CA ALA A 122 0.69 16.29 14.45
C ALA A 122 0.61 15.58 13.11
N LEU A 123 1.76 15.16 12.54
CA LEU A 123 1.83 14.37 11.30
C LEU A 123 1.08 13.04 11.42
N CYS A 124 1.36 12.27 12.47
CA CYS A 124 0.74 10.96 12.68
C CYS A 124 -0.77 11.07 12.86
N ARG A 125 -1.25 12.12 13.54
CA ARG A 125 -2.68 12.38 13.70
C ARG A 125 -3.37 12.62 12.36
N VAL A 126 -2.75 13.40 11.46
CA VAL A 126 -3.31 13.69 10.13
C VAL A 126 -3.26 12.45 9.25
N LEU A 127 -2.15 11.70 9.25
CA LEU A 127 -2.00 10.46 8.49
C LEU A 127 -3.03 9.41 8.91
N ARG A 128 -3.23 9.19 10.23
CA ARG A 128 -4.26 8.25 10.73
C ARG A 128 -5.67 8.63 10.27
N ARG A 129 -6.00 9.93 10.20
CA ARG A 129 -7.29 10.42 9.70
C ARG A 129 -7.47 10.16 8.20
N GLY A 130 -6.41 10.40 7.42
CA GLY A 130 -6.43 10.15 5.98
C GLY A 130 -6.66 8.68 5.64
N LEU A 131 -6.06 7.77 6.42
CA LEU A 131 -6.20 6.32 6.24
C LEU A 131 -7.53 5.75 6.74
N ALA A 132 -8.23 6.45 7.63
CA ALA A 132 -9.55 6.02 8.10
C ALA A 132 -10.66 6.14 7.04
N GLY A 133 -10.30 6.36 5.77
CA GLY A 133 -11.22 6.19 4.64
C GLY A 133 -12.21 7.32 4.39
N PHE A 134 -11.93 8.52 4.86
CA PHE A 134 -12.91 9.61 4.71
C PHE A 134 -12.95 10.26 3.31
N ASN A 135 -12.05 9.93 2.36
CA ASN A 135 -12.09 10.51 1.01
C ASN A 135 -11.21 9.75 0.00
N GLU A 136 -11.78 8.91 -0.83
CA GLU A 136 -11.08 8.18 -1.90
C GLU A 136 -10.53 9.07 -3.02
N HIS A 137 -11.11 10.25 -3.24
CA HIS A 137 -10.72 11.18 -4.31
C HIS A 137 -9.86 12.35 -3.85
N ARG A 138 -9.32 12.32 -2.62
CA ARG A 138 -8.49 13.40 -2.08
C ARG A 138 -7.11 12.88 -1.69
N PRO A 139 -6.06 13.74 -1.77
CA PRO A 139 -4.74 13.37 -1.27
C PRO A 139 -4.86 12.99 0.22
N LEU A 140 -4.08 11.99 0.62
CA LEU A 140 -4.07 11.41 1.96
C LEU A 140 -3.88 12.50 3.04
N ALA A 141 -3.05 13.49 2.75
CA ALA A 141 -2.84 14.70 3.55
C ALA A 141 -2.13 15.79 2.74
N GLY A 142 -2.35 17.05 3.12
CA GLY A 142 -1.57 18.18 2.66
C GLY A 142 -0.84 18.82 3.85
N PHE A 143 0.48 19.02 3.74
CA PHE A 143 1.30 19.61 4.80
C PHE A 143 2.01 20.86 4.31
N LEU A 144 1.99 21.91 5.14
CA LEU A 144 2.79 23.12 4.95
C LEU A 144 3.77 23.25 6.14
N PHE A 145 5.06 23.11 5.86
CA PHE A 145 6.10 23.22 6.88
C PHE A 145 6.68 24.63 6.90
N LEU A 146 6.47 25.36 7.98
CA LEU A 146 6.97 26.71 8.20
C LEU A 146 8.04 26.70 9.30
N GLY A 147 9.07 27.52 9.12
CA GLY A 147 10.15 27.67 10.10
C GLY A 147 11.44 28.21 9.46
N PRO A 148 12.43 28.62 10.28
CA PRO A 148 13.70 29.13 9.80
C PRO A 148 14.49 28.09 8.99
N THR A 149 15.51 28.56 8.26
CA THR A 149 16.39 27.67 7.49
C THR A 149 17.23 26.80 8.45
N GLY A 150 17.49 25.54 8.09
CA GLY A 150 18.34 24.65 8.88
C GLY A 150 17.63 23.84 9.96
N VAL A 151 16.33 24.05 10.24
CA VAL A 151 15.60 23.33 11.30
C VAL A 151 15.11 21.93 10.92
N GLY A 152 15.49 21.41 9.76
CA GLY A 152 15.18 20.05 9.36
C GLY A 152 13.89 19.86 8.54
N LYS A 153 13.25 20.93 8.01
CA LYS A 153 12.02 20.81 7.22
C LYS A 153 12.14 19.83 6.04
N THR A 154 13.20 19.92 5.26
CA THR A 154 13.46 19.03 4.12
C THR A 154 13.74 17.59 4.56
N GLU A 155 14.48 17.42 5.67
CA GLU A 155 14.74 16.09 6.21
C GLU A 155 13.45 15.42 6.72
N LEU A 156 12.56 16.18 7.36
CA LEU A 156 11.24 15.73 7.77
C LEU A 156 10.44 15.19 6.57
N VAL A 157 10.43 15.92 5.44
CA VAL A 157 9.74 15.49 4.21
C VAL A 157 10.35 14.20 3.66
N LYS A 158 11.69 14.08 3.62
CA LYS A 158 12.39 12.86 3.16
C LYS A 158 12.10 11.66 4.06
N VAL A 159 12.12 11.85 5.38
CA VAL A 159 11.80 10.79 6.34
C VAL A 159 10.34 10.37 6.22
N LEU A 160 9.43 11.31 5.98
CA LEU A 160 8.02 11.02 5.75
C LEU A 160 7.81 10.26 4.43
N ALA A 161 8.47 10.66 3.34
CA ALA A 161 8.42 9.94 2.07
C ALA A 161 8.99 8.53 2.19
N ASP A 162 10.12 8.37 2.87
CA ASP A 162 10.68 7.06 3.19
C ASP A 162 9.72 6.22 4.04
N PHE A 163 9.03 6.80 5.01
CA PHE A 163 8.01 6.10 5.80
C PHE A 163 6.80 5.69 4.96
N LEU A 164 6.29 6.57 4.09
CA LEU A 164 5.08 6.31 3.30
C LEU A 164 5.34 5.40 2.09
N PHE A 165 6.39 5.65 1.32
CA PHE A 165 6.62 5.05 0.00
C PHE A 165 7.83 4.10 -0.05
N GLY A 166 8.73 4.12 0.93
CA GLY A 166 9.91 3.28 0.92
C GLY A 166 11.10 3.84 0.15
N GLN A 167 10.94 5.01 -0.40
CA GLN A 167 11.96 5.68 -1.21
C GLN A 167 12.10 7.11 -0.73
N ARG A 168 13.34 7.54 -0.42
CA ARG A 168 13.64 8.94 -0.04
C ARG A 168 13.52 9.90 -1.22
N GLU A 169 13.53 9.39 -2.43
CA GLU A 169 13.50 10.13 -3.69
C GLU A 169 12.09 10.22 -4.31
N ALA A 170 11.06 9.75 -3.61
CA ALA A 170 9.65 9.86 -4.03
C ALA A 170 9.07 11.28 -3.79
N ILE A 171 9.92 12.31 -3.87
CA ILE A 171 9.56 13.73 -3.69
C ILE A 171 9.85 14.47 -4.98
#